data_69311fad82c635b6ef9f588b3f31f279
#
_entry.id   69311fad82c635b6ef9f588b3f31f279
#
_cell.length_a   1.000
_cell.length_b   1.000
_cell.length_c   1.000
_cell.angle_alpha   90.00
_cell.angle_beta   90.00
_cell.angle_gamma   90.00
#
_symmetry.space_group_name_H-M   'P 1'
#
loop_
_entity.id
_entity.type
_entity.pdbx_description
1 polymer ?
#
loop_
_entity_poly.entity_id
_entity_poly.type
_entity_poly.pdbx_seq_one_letter_code
_entity_poly.pdbx_strand_id
1 'polypeptide(L)'
;MAGPGLSEIPEARTDAEVMLRVKTGDESAFTYLVQKYRRQMVGFMYRMCHNPAAAEELAQEVFLRVYRSRESYEPSAKFNTWLYRIATNLAVNHARDTRHERPENLLRLDEPDQETGATPDLPDGSMTAEEQMLRRERMNEIRKRVRGLPERQKMAVIMHKYQQMDYREIAEVMKLSESATKSLLFRAYETLREQLQELVSRK
;
A
#
# COMPACT_ATOMS: atom_id res chain seq x y z
N MET A 1 12.10 -28.26 17.91
CA MET A 1 12.57 -26.96 18.41
C MET A 1 11.49 -25.96 18.08
N ALA A 2 10.75 -25.53 19.08
CA ALA A 2 9.73 -24.52 18.96
C ALA A 2 10.44 -23.18 18.67
N GLY A 3 10.02 -22.48 17.61
CA GLY A 3 10.46 -21.11 17.33
C GLY A 3 10.09 -20.18 18.49
N PRO A 4 10.84 -19.08 18.72
CA PRO A 4 10.55 -18.17 19.81
C PRO A 4 9.13 -17.62 19.60
N GLY A 5 8.25 -17.91 20.56
CA GLY A 5 6.90 -17.42 20.62
C GLY A 5 6.87 -15.90 20.53
N LEU A 6 5.75 -15.37 20.05
CA LEU A 6 5.37 -13.95 20.15
C LEU A 6 5.40 -13.56 21.64
N SER A 7 6.61 -13.40 22.19
CA SER A 7 6.78 -13.00 23.57
C SER A 7 6.42 -11.52 23.67
N GLU A 8 5.26 -11.27 24.22
CA GLU A 8 4.90 -10.17 25.11
C GLU A 8 5.86 -8.99 25.02
N ILE A 9 5.57 -8.06 24.08
CA ILE A 9 6.02 -6.70 24.28
C ILE A 9 5.09 -6.14 25.33
N PRO A 10 5.55 -5.99 26.61
CA PRO A 10 4.69 -5.50 27.66
C PRO A 10 4.22 -4.12 27.26
N GLU A 11 2.91 -3.95 27.08
CA GLU A 11 2.20 -2.67 27.04
C GLU A 11 2.84 -1.49 26.30
N ALA A 12 3.45 -1.69 25.11
CA ALA A 12 3.65 -0.59 24.20
C ALA A 12 2.28 -0.19 23.65
N ARG A 13 1.71 0.89 24.15
CA ARG A 13 0.35 1.31 23.84
C ARG A 13 0.19 1.79 22.40
N THR A 14 1.26 2.21 21.75
CA THR A 14 1.25 2.73 20.37
C THR A 14 2.49 2.29 19.59
N ASP A 15 2.37 2.18 18.27
CA ASP A 15 3.52 1.87 17.40
C ASP A 15 4.60 2.96 17.42
N ALA A 16 4.24 4.20 17.80
CA ALA A 16 5.18 5.27 18.03
C ALA A 16 6.08 4.98 19.25
N GLU A 17 5.52 4.45 20.33
CA GLU A 17 6.29 4.03 21.51
C GLU A 17 7.19 2.83 21.19
N VAL A 18 6.69 1.87 20.38
CA VAL A 18 7.52 0.77 19.91
C VAL A 18 8.71 1.29 19.09
N MET A 19 8.49 2.26 18.21
CA MET A 19 9.55 2.86 17.41
C MET A 19 10.57 3.64 18.26
N LEU A 20 10.15 4.27 19.36
CA LEU A 20 11.08 4.87 20.32
C LEU A 20 11.99 3.83 20.99
N ARG A 21 11.49 2.62 21.25
CA ARG A 21 12.34 1.50 21.71
C ARG A 21 13.35 1.06 20.65
N VAL A 22 12.93 1.02 19.38
CA VAL A 22 13.86 0.77 18.26
C VAL A 22 14.99 1.82 18.23
N LYS A 23 14.64 3.10 18.45
CA LYS A 23 15.61 4.20 18.55
C LYS A 23 16.67 3.96 19.62
N THR A 24 16.30 3.34 20.75
CA THR A 24 17.23 3.00 21.84
C THR A 24 17.92 1.65 21.65
N GLY A 25 17.78 0.99 20.50
CA GLY A 25 18.51 -0.25 20.15
C GLY A 25 17.77 -1.55 20.43
N ASP A 26 16.44 -1.50 20.71
CA ASP A 26 15.64 -2.70 20.94
C ASP A 26 15.29 -3.40 19.61
N GLU A 27 16.04 -4.48 19.30
CA GLU A 27 15.83 -5.26 18.08
C GLU A 27 14.50 -6.02 18.09
N SER A 28 14.01 -6.41 19.27
CA SER A 28 12.72 -7.11 19.38
C SER A 28 11.55 -6.19 18.99
N ALA A 29 11.62 -4.91 19.37
CA ALA A 29 10.67 -3.89 18.96
C ALA A 29 10.69 -3.65 17.44
N PHE A 30 11.87 -3.67 16.82
CA PHE A 30 11.97 -3.58 15.37
C PHE A 30 11.35 -4.80 14.67
N THR A 31 11.66 -6.00 15.15
CA THR A 31 11.09 -7.26 14.63
C THR A 31 9.56 -7.24 14.69
N TYR A 32 8.99 -6.76 15.80
CA TYR A 32 7.54 -6.59 15.95
C TYR A 32 6.96 -5.66 14.88
N LEU A 33 7.55 -4.48 14.66
CA LEU A 33 7.07 -3.54 13.63
C LEU A 33 7.15 -4.15 12.23
N VAL A 34 8.24 -4.86 11.92
CA VAL A 34 8.39 -5.56 10.63
C VAL A 34 7.28 -6.58 10.45
N GLN A 35 7.05 -7.47 11.43
CA GLN A 35 6.02 -8.50 11.35
C GLN A 35 4.62 -7.89 11.20
N LYS A 36 4.32 -6.83 11.96
CA LYS A 36 3.04 -6.14 11.92
C LYS A 36 2.75 -5.49 10.57
N TYR A 37 3.73 -4.85 9.96
CA TYR A 37 3.55 -4.01 8.77
C TYR A 37 4.00 -4.66 7.46
N ARG A 38 4.73 -5.79 7.48
CA ARG A 38 5.28 -6.42 6.27
C ARG A 38 4.21 -6.66 5.20
N ARG A 39 3.11 -7.32 5.56
CA ARG A 39 2.04 -7.64 4.61
C ARG A 39 1.43 -6.39 3.98
N GLN A 40 1.24 -5.33 4.77
CA GLN A 40 0.69 -4.07 4.29
C GLN A 40 1.67 -3.36 3.34
N MET A 41 2.97 -3.38 3.65
CA MET A 41 4.00 -2.76 2.81
C MET A 41 4.16 -3.49 1.48
N VAL A 42 4.25 -4.82 1.48
CA VAL A 42 4.29 -5.63 0.25
C VAL A 42 3.05 -5.36 -0.60
N GLY A 43 1.86 -5.39 0.00
CA GLY A 43 0.61 -5.10 -0.69
C GLY A 43 0.54 -3.67 -1.25
N PHE A 44 1.06 -2.68 -0.53
CA PHE A 44 1.14 -1.30 -1.00
C PHE A 44 2.10 -1.19 -2.20
N MET A 45 3.32 -1.73 -2.07
CA MET A 45 4.32 -1.71 -3.14
C MET A 45 3.83 -2.45 -4.38
N TYR A 46 3.19 -3.60 -4.22
CA TYR A 46 2.63 -4.36 -5.34
C TYR A 46 1.59 -3.53 -6.11
N ARG A 47 0.69 -2.83 -5.42
CA ARG A 47 -0.30 -1.95 -6.07
C ARG A 47 0.34 -0.76 -6.79
N MET A 48 1.55 -0.36 -6.38
CA MET A 48 2.29 0.71 -7.02
C MET A 48 3.07 0.22 -8.25
N CYS A 49 3.85 -0.86 -8.13
CA CYS A 49 4.79 -1.31 -9.18
C CYS A 49 4.25 -2.46 -10.06
N HIS A 50 3.25 -3.20 -9.61
CA HIS A 50 2.65 -4.37 -10.28
C HIS A 50 3.66 -5.46 -10.65
N ASN A 51 4.70 -5.63 -9.85
CA ASN A 51 5.69 -6.67 -9.96
C ASN A 51 5.90 -7.28 -8.57
N PRO A 52 5.60 -8.58 -8.34
CA PRO A 52 5.72 -9.20 -7.02
C PRO A 52 7.14 -9.16 -6.45
N ALA A 53 8.15 -9.45 -7.28
CA ALA A 53 9.55 -9.44 -6.84
C ALA A 53 9.98 -8.03 -6.44
N ALA A 54 9.73 -7.02 -7.27
CA ALA A 54 10.02 -5.62 -6.95
C ALA A 54 9.24 -5.14 -5.71
N ALA A 55 8.01 -5.61 -5.51
CA ALA A 55 7.21 -5.26 -4.33
C ALA A 55 7.83 -5.77 -3.02
N GLU A 56 8.32 -7.01 -3.01
CA GLU A 56 9.04 -7.57 -1.86
C GLU A 56 10.36 -6.82 -1.59
N GLU A 57 11.15 -6.54 -2.62
CA GLU A 57 12.40 -5.79 -2.50
C GLU A 57 12.17 -4.37 -1.97
N LEU A 58 11.18 -3.66 -2.54
CA LEU A 58 10.82 -2.32 -2.09
C LEU A 58 10.30 -2.31 -0.65
N ALA A 59 9.50 -3.31 -0.26
CA ALA A 59 9.02 -3.43 1.11
C ALA A 59 10.17 -3.69 2.09
N GLN A 60 11.15 -4.50 1.74
CA GLN A 60 12.37 -4.71 2.53
C GLN A 60 13.17 -3.41 2.66
N GLU A 61 13.37 -2.67 1.55
CA GLU A 61 14.07 -1.39 1.56
C GLU A 61 13.36 -0.34 2.44
N VAL A 62 12.01 -0.36 2.50
CA VAL A 62 11.26 0.49 3.45
C VAL A 62 11.73 0.23 4.88
N PHE A 63 11.76 -1.04 5.32
CA PHE A 63 12.17 -1.38 6.68
C PHE A 63 13.65 -1.11 6.94
N LEU A 64 14.51 -1.30 5.95
CA LEU A 64 15.92 -0.91 6.06
C LEU A 64 16.05 0.60 6.27
N ARG A 65 15.27 1.43 5.57
CA ARG A 65 15.26 2.89 5.78
C ARG A 65 14.66 3.28 7.12
N VAL A 66 13.62 2.60 7.57
CA VAL A 66 13.08 2.76 8.93
C VAL A 66 14.19 2.54 9.96
N TYR A 67 14.93 1.44 9.85
CA TYR A 67 16.00 1.12 10.79
C TYR A 67 17.17 2.12 10.73
N ARG A 68 17.62 2.49 9.53
CA ARG A 68 18.69 3.47 9.32
C ARG A 68 18.34 4.86 9.85
N SER A 69 17.07 5.27 9.75
CA SER A 69 16.60 6.57 10.21
C SER A 69 16.03 6.56 11.65
N ARG A 70 16.17 5.45 12.38
CA ARG A 70 15.60 5.31 13.74
C ARG A 70 16.06 6.39 14.71
N GLU A 71 17.30 6.83 14.62
CA GLU A 71 17.87 7.84 15.51
C GLU A 71 17.22 9.23 15.34
N SER A 72 16.79 9.55 14.11
CA SER A 72 16.11 10.79 13.75
C SER A 72 14.58 10.73 13.93
N TYR A 73 14.05 9.57 14.35
CA TYR A 73 12.62 9.43 14.53
C TYR A 73 12.10 10.30 15.67
N GLU A 74 11.07 11.08 15.39
CA GLU A 74 10.31 11.87 16.34
C GLU A 74 8.82 11.53 16.23
N PRO A 75 8.11 11.28 17.34
CA PRO A 75 6.70 10.89 17.32
C PRO A 75 5.76 12.10 17.11
N SER A 76 6.06 12.93 16.10
CA SER A 76 5.24 14.09 15.73
C SER A 76 3.97 13.74 14.97
N ALA A 77 3.89 12.51 14.44
CA ALA A 77 2.74 11.92 13.75
C ALA A 77 2.60 10.46 14.12
N LYS A 78 1.51 9.80 13.68
CA LYS A 78 1.37 8.36 13.83
C LYS A 78 2.53 7.65 13.11
N PHE A 79 3.06 6.56 13.70
CA PHE A 79 4.12 5.75 13.07
C PHE A 79 3.74 5.33 11.66
N ASN A 80 2.48 4.93 11.45
CA ASN A 80 1.96 4.55 10.14
C ASN A 80 2.15 5.66 9.09
N THR A 81 1.85 6.92 9.42
CA THR A 81 2.04 8.07 8.52
C THR A 81 3.51 8.24 8.14
N TRP A 82 4.42 8.11 9.10
CA TRP A 82 5.86 8.19 8.85
C TRP A 82 6.36 7.02 7.99
N LEU A 83 5.91 5.80 8.27
CA LEU A 83 6.22 4.60 7.48
C LEU A 83 5.79 4.77 6.01
N TYR A 84 4.54 5.22 5.78
CA TYR A 84 4.03 5.44 4.43
C TYR A 84 4.72 6.60 3.71
N ARG A 85 5.25 7.60 4.41
CA ARG A 85 6.10 8.64 3.80
C ARG A 85 7.38 8.06 3.21
N ILE A 86 8.01 7.11 3.90
CA ILE A 86 9.18 6.39 3.38
C ILE A 86 8.78 5.53 2.19
N ALA A 87 7.69 4.79 2.30
CA ALA A 87 7.17 3.90 1.27
C ALA A 87 6.81 4.64 -0.02
N THR A 88 6.08 5.75 0.09
CA THR A 88 5.68 6.55 -1.09
C THR A 88 6.88 7.15 -1.82
N ASN A 89 7.89 7.63 -1.10
CA ASN A 89 9.11 8.14 -1.71
C ASN A 89 9.84 7.05 -2.50
N LEU A 90 9.92 5.83 -1.97
CA LEU A 90 10.51 4.68 -2.67
C LEU A 90 9.70 4.29 -3.91
N ALA A 91 8.38 4.21 -3.80
CA ALA A 91 7.51 3.87 -4.92
C ALA A 91 7.63 4.88 -6.07
N VAL A 92 7.69 6.19 -5.76
CA VAL A 92 7.87 7.26 -6.76
C VAL A 92 9.23 7.14 -7.45
N ASN A 93 10.30 6.92 -6.68
CA ASN A 93 11.65 6.77 -7.25
C ASN A 93 11.72 5.54 -8.16
N HIS A 94 11.20 4.40 -7.71
CA HIS A 94 11.13 3.19 -8.53
C HIS A 94 10.33 3.40 -9.82
N ALA A 95 9.17 4.05 -9.74
CA ALA A 95 8.35 4.35 -10.92
C ALA A 95 9.07 5.26 -11.92
N ARG A 96 9.87 6.23 -11.43
CA ARG A 96 10.70 7.10 -12.28
C ARG A 96 11.81 6.31 -12.94
N ASP A 97 12.53 5.49 -12.18
CA ASP A 97 13.70 4.77 -12.67
C ASP A 97 13.28 3.68 -13.69
N THR A 98 12.20 2.94 -13.42
CA THR A 98 11.68 1.92 -14.36
C THR A 98 10.99 2.51 -15.60
N ARG A 99 10.57 3.78 -15.58
CA ARG A 99 9.98 4.44 -16.74
C ARG A 99 10.99 4.62 -17.88
N HIS A 100 12.26 4.81 -17.56
CA HIS A 100 13.33 4.91 -18.55
C HIS A 100 13.75 3.55 -19.12
N GLU A 101 13.46 2.46 -18.41
CA GLU A 101 13.82 1.09 -18.82
C GLU A 101 12.70 0.38 -19.61
N ARG A 102 11.50 0.94 -19.68
CA ARG A 102 10.38 0.35 -20.44
C ARG A 102 10.36 0.89 -21.86
N PRO A 103 10.63 0.05 -22.89
CA PRO A 103 10.16 0.31 -24.24
C PRO A 103 8.64 0.44 -24.21
N GLU A 104 8.07 1.40 -24.95
CA GLU A 104 6.65 1.81 -24.93
C GLU A 104 5.61 0.72 -25.24
N ASN A 105 5.99 -0.56 -25.40
CA ASN A 105 5.14 -1.60 -25.98
C ASN A 105 5.07 -2.93 -25.20
N LEU A 106 5.40 -3.01 -23.92
CA LEU A 106 5.12 -4.21 -23.13
C LEU A 106 4.03 -3.93 -22.09
N LEU A 107 2.80 -3.72 -22.60
CA LEU A 107 1.59 -4.13 -21.89
C LEU A 107 1.64 -5.66 -21.78
N ARG A 108 2.26 -6.20 -20.75
CA ARG A 108 1.99 -7.56 -20.32
C ARG A 108 0.57 -7.58 -19.75
N LEU A 109 -0.39 -7.73 -20.66
CA LEU A 109 -1.68 -8.32 -20.40
C LEU A 109 -1.38 -9.77 -19.98
N ASP A 110 -2.04 -10.21 -18.89
CA ASP A 110 -2.11 -11.61 -18.48
C ASP A 110 -0.94 -12.20 -17.66
N GLU A 111 -0.68 -11.61 -16.48
CA GLU A 111 -0.34 -12.46 -15.34
C GLU A 111 -1.54 -12.47 -14.38
N PRO A 112 -2.07 -13.67 -14.02
CA PRO A 112 -3.11 -13.76 -13.01
C PRO A 112 -2.55 -13.16 -11.71
N ASP A 113 -3.27 -12.16 -11.19
CA ASP A 113 -2.94 -11.44 -9.97
C ASP A 113 -2.93 -12.47 -8.81
N GLN A 114 -1.77 -13.06 -8.52
CA GLN A 114 -1.60 -13.84 -7.32
C GLN A 114 -1.79 -12.87 -6.16
N GLU A 115 -2.85 -13.10 -5.39
CA GLU A 115 -3.26 -12.32 -4.21
C GLU A 115 -2.14 -12.24 -3.17
N THR A 116 -1.13 -11.39 -3.41
CA THR A 116 -0.16 -11.04 -2.39
C THR A 116 -0.71 -9.88 -1.57
N GLY A 117 -1.42 -10.20 -0.48
CA GLY A 117 -1.73 -9.25 0.58
C GLY A 117 -3.03 -8.46 0.49
N ALA A 118 -3.94 -8.75 -0.43
CA ALA A 118 -5.34 -8.42 -0.21
C ALA A 118 -5.85 -9.27 0.96
N THR A 119 -6.58 -8.68 1.89
CA THR A 119 -7.44 -9.45 2.79
C THR A 119 -8.21 -10.41 1.91
N PRO A 120 -8.13 -11.74 2.10
CA PRO A 120 -9.02 -12.63 1.38
C PRO A 120 -10.42 -12.09 1.67
N ASP A 121 -11.12 -11.65 0.64
CA ASP A 121 -12.57 -11.59 0.73
C ASP A 121 -12.94 -13.03 1.05
N LEU A 122 -13.22 -13.30 2.32
CA LEU A 122 -13.67 -14.62 2.76
C LEU A 122 -14.77 -15.00 1.78
N PRO A 123 -14.65 -16.15 1.08
CA PRO A 123 -15.72 -16.56 0.19
C PRO A 123 -16.96 -16.64 1.07
N ASP A 124 -17.89 -15.74 0.83
CA ASP A 124 -19.20 -15.84 1.43
C ASP A 124 -19.74 -17.17 0.90
N GLY A 125 -19.85 -18.17 1.78
CA GLY A 125 -20.26 -19.53 1.42
C GLY A 125 -21.67 -19.63 0.81
N SER A 126 -22.33 -18.47 0.63
CA SER A 126 -23.64 -18.33 -0.01
C SER A 126 -23.56 -18.00 -1.51
N MET A 127 -22.39 -17.64 -2.05
CA MET A 127 -22.25 -17.23 -3.45
C MET A 127 -22.04 -18.42 -4.37
N THR A 128 -22.76 -18.43 -5.50
CA THR A 128 -22.56 -19.42 -6.56
C THR A 128 -21.19 -19.23 -7.25
N ALA A 129 -20.70 -20.26 -7.93
CA ALA A 129 -19.44 -20.17 -8.69
C ALA A 129 -19.48 -19.07 -9.77
N GLU A 130 -20.63 -18.85 -10.38
CA GLU A 130 -20.86 -17.80 -11.39
C GLU A 130 -20.78 -16.39 -10.75
N GLU A 131 -21.42 -16.19 -9.60
CA GLU A 131 -21.35 -14.92 -8.87
C GLU A 131 -19.92 -14.60 -8.40
N GLN A 132 -19.16 -15.62 -7.97
CA GLN A 132 -17.76 -15.46 -7.60
C GLN A 132 -16.91 -15.06 -8.82
N MET A 133 -17.15 -15.66 -9.97
CA MET A 133 -16.45 -15.34 -11.21
C MET A 133 -16.74 -13.89 -11.67
N LEU A 134 -18.01 -13.51 -11.69
CA LEU A 134 -18.42 -12.13 -12.01
C LEU A 134 -17.84 -11.10 -11.04
N ARG A 135 -17.76 -11.44 -9.74
CA ARG A 135 -17.13 -10.58 -8.74
C ARG A 135 -15.63 -10.41 -9.01
N ARG A 136 -14.92 -11.49 -9.34
CA ARG A 136 -13.50 -11.46 -9.70
C ARG A 136 -13.26 -10.59 -10.94
N GLU A 137 -14.04 -10.77 -11.98
CA GLU A 137 -13.97 -9.96 -13.20
C GLU A 137 -14.17 -8.46 -12.92
N ARG A 138 -15.20 -8.11 -12.14
CA ARG A 138 -15.46 -6.72 -11.72
C ARG A 138 -14.30 -6.14 -10.92
N MET A 139 -13.75 -6.91 -9.98
CA MET A 139 -12.60 -6.46 -9.19
C MET A 139 -11.35 -6.27 -10.04
N ASN A 140 -11.11 -7.14 -11.01
CA ASN A 140 -9.98 -7.01 -11.95
C ASN A 140 -10.13 -5.76 -12.83
N GLU A 141 -11.35 -5.46 -13.29
CA GLU A 141 -11.61 -4.21 -14.03
C GLU A 141 -11.37 -2.97 -13.17
N ILE A 142 -11.85 -2.95 -11.93
CA ILE A 142 -11.57 -1.86 -10.99
C ILE A 142 -10.06 -1.68 -10.79
N ARG A 143 -9.32 -2.76 -10.56
CA ARG A 143 -7.85 -2.74 -10.41
C ARG A 143 -7.18 -2.16 -11.65
N LYS A 144 -7.60 -2.57 -12.85
CA LYS A 144 -7.09 -2.05 -14.12
C LYS A 144 -7.31 -0.54 -14.24
N ARG A 145 -8.49 -0.03 -13.86
CA ARG A 145 -8.78 1.42 -13.89
C ARG A 145 -7.97 2.19 -12.86
N VAL A 146 -7.83 1.67 -11.64
CA VAL A 146 -6.94 2.27 -10.62
C VAL A 146 -5.49 2.31 -11.09
N ARG A 147 -5.02 1.27 -11.78
CA ARG A 147 -3.68 1.19 -12.38
C ARG A 147 -3.44 2.30 -13.42
N GLY A 148 -4.47 2.66 -14.19
CA GLY A 148 -4.42 3.70 -15.22
C GLY A 148 -4.47 5.13 -14.69
N LEU A 149 -4.70 5.35 -13.40
CA LEU A 149 -4.70 6.69 -12.81
C LEU A 149 -3.32 7.33 -12.85
N PRO A 150 -3.25 8.68 -12.98
CA PRO A 150 -2.00 9.42 -12.74
C PRO A 150 -1.39 9.02 -11.39
N GLU A 151 -0.06 8.90 -11.32
CA GLU A 151 0.69 8.31 -10.20
C GLU A 151 0.27 8.86 -8.82
N ARG A 152 0.13 10.18 -8.70
CA ARG A 152 -0.30 10.83 -7.45
C ARG A 152 -1.74 10.50 -7.06
N GLN A 153 -2.64 10.40 -8.05
CA GLN A 153 -4.04 10.00 -7.82
C GLN A 153 -4.12 8.53 -7.39
N LYS A 154 -3.41 7.64 -8.10
CA LYS A 154 -3.30 6.21 -7.76
C LYS A 154 -2.83 6.02 -6.33
N MET A 155 -1.74 6.69 -5.94
CA MET A 155 -1.17 6.64 -4.60
C MET A 155 -2.19 7.06 -3.53
N ALA A 156 -2.87 8.20 -3.72
CA ALA A 156 -3.87 8.69 -2.78
C ALA A 156 -5.06 7.71 -2.66
N VAL A 157 -5.54 7.15 -3.77
CA VAL A 157 -6.62 6.14 -3.78
C VAL A 157 -6.20 4.87 -3.05
N ILE A 158 -4.96 4.39 -3.28
CA ILE A 158 -4.46 3.19 -2.60
C ILE A 158 -4.39 3.43 -1.08
N MET A 159 -3.85 4.55 -0.63
CA MET A 159 -3.79 4.90 0.80
C MET A 159 -5.19 5.03 1.41
N HIS A 160 -6.12 5.68 0.72
CA HIS A 160 -7.48 5.87 1.23
C HIS A 160 -8.27 4.55 1.30
N LYS A 161 -8.25 3.74 0.22
CA LYS A 161 -9.12 2.55 0.12
C LYS A 161 -8.52 1.28 0.74
N TYR A 162 -7.23 1.09 0.63
CA TYR A 162 -6.60 -0.15 1.10
C TYR A 162 -5.88 0.00 2.44
N GLN A 163 -5.49 1.23 2.79
CA GLN A 163 -4.82 1.50 4.06
C GLN A 163 -5.70 2.25 5.07
N GLN A 164 -6.94 2.56 4.66
CA GLN A 164 -7.94 3.25 5.48
C GLN A 164 -7.43 4.57 6.09
N MET A 165 -6.47 5.21 5.41
CA MET A 165 -5.95 6.51 5.83
C MET A 165 -6.98 7.61 5.57
N ASP A 166 -7.12 8.52 6.52
CA ASP A 166 -7.95 9.69 6.35
C ASP A 166 -7.26 10.78 5.48
N TYR A 167 -7.99 11.83 5.13
CA TYR A 167 -7.46 12.90 4.27
C TYR A 167 -6.27 13.63 4.90
N ARG A 168 -6.25 13.79 6.21
CA ARG A 168 -5.18 14.43 6.95
C ARG A 168 -3.92 13.58 6.93
N GLU A 169 -4.03 12.30 7.19
CA GLU A 169 -2.92 11.35 7.15
C GLU A 169 -2.31 11.29 5.73
N ILE A 170 -3.15 11.22 4.69
CA ILE A 170 -2.69 11.24 3.29
C ILE A 170 -2.01 12.57 2.95
N ALA A 171 -2.56 13.69 3.42
CA ALA A 171 -1.96 15.01 3.24
C ALA A 171 -0.55 15.08 3.85
N GLU A 172 -0.39 14.57 5.06
CA GLU A 172 0.91 14.49 5.75
C GLU A 172 1.91 13.59 4.99
N VAL A 173 1.47 12.40 4.51
CA VAL A 173 2.31 11.49 3.71
C VAL A 173 2.76 12.15 2.41
N MET A 174 1.83 12.77 1.69
CA MET A 174 2.07 13.33 0.36
C MET A 174 2.62 14.76 0.38
N LYS A 175 2.79 15.36 1.55
CA LYS A 175 3.21 16.77 1.75
C LYS A 175 2.28 17.73 0.99
N LEU A 176 0.98 17.55 1.18
CA LEU A 176 -0.07 18.39 0.63
C LEU A 176 -0.88 19.06 1.74
N SER A 177 -1.67 20.08 1.40
CA SER A 177 -2.73 20.53 2.28
C SER A 177 -3.89 19.52 2.27
N GLU A 178 -4.70 19.49 3.32
CA GLU A 178 -5.90 18.64 3.37
C GLU A 178 -6.88 18.97 2.25
N SER A 179 -7.06 20.25 1.90
CA SER A 179 -7.88 20.69 0.79
C SER A 179 -7.37 20.19 -0.56
N ALA A 180 -6.04 20.24 -0.79
CA ALA A 180 -5.43 19.70 -2.00
C ALA A 180 -5.60 18.17 -2.09
N THR A 181 -5.52 17.47 -0.96
CA THR A 181 -5.73 16.02 -0.89
C THR A 181 -7.19 15.65 -1.20
N LYS A 182 -8.17 16.39 -0.64
CA LYS A 182 -9.59 16.22 -0.97
C LYS A 182 -9.84 16.41 -2.46
N SER A 183 -9.28 17.47 -3.05
CA SER A 183 -9.42 17.77 -4.49
C SER A 183 -8.74 16.70 -5.36
N LEU A 184 -7.60 16.15 -4.92
CA LEU A 184 -6.89 15.08 -5.63
C LEU A 184 -7.72 13.79 -5.65
N LEU A 185 -8.25 13.37 -4.50
CA LEU A 185 -9.09 12.19 -4.37
C LEU A 185 -10.43 12.35 -5.10
N PHE A 186 -11.04 13.54 -5.02
CA PHE A 186 -12.27 13.82 -5.78
C PHE A 186 -12.06 13.59 -7.27
N ARG A 187 -11.02 14.19 -7.86
CA ARG A 187 -10.70 13.98 -9.29
C ARG A 187 -10.41 12.53 -9.64
N ALA A 188 -9.70 11.82 -8.76
CA ALA A 188 -9.41 10.41 -8.97
C ALA A 188 -10.70 9.57 -8.99
N TYR A 189 -11.62 9.81 -8.07
CA TYR A 189 -12.91 9.10 -8.01
C TYR A 189 -13.85 9.47 -9.15
N GLU A 190 -13.85 10.71 -9.61
CA GLU A 190 -14.61 11.12 -10.81
C GLU A 190 -14.09 10.36 -12.04
N THR A 191 -12.78 10.35 -12.27
CA THR A 191 -12.17 9.60 -13.38
C THR A 191 -12.54 8.11 -13.31
N LEU A 192 -12.47 7.50 -12.11
CA LEU A 192 -12.84 6.09 -11.94
C LEU A 192 -14.33 5.85 -12.20
N ARG A 193 -15.20 6.77 -11.75
CA ARG A 193 -16.66 6.68 -11.97
C ARG A 193 -16.99 6.72 -13.46
N GLU A 194 -16.44 7.68 -14.20
CA GLU A 194 -16.65 7.80 -15.65
C GLU A 194 -16.20 6.53 -16.37
N GLN A 195 -14.98 6.05 -16.11
CA GLN A 195 -14.45 4.86 -16.74
C GLN A 195 -15.22 3.57 -16.41
N LEU A 196 -15.79 3.46 -15.19
CA LEU A 196 -16.59 2.31 -14.79
C LEU A 196 -18.02 2.37 -15.36
N GLN A 197 -18.60 3.56 -15.52
CA GLN A 197 -19.91 3.73 -16.18
C GLN A 197 -19.86 3.29 -17.63
N GLU A 198 -18.79 3.60 -18.36
CA GLU A 198 -18.61 3.14 -19.75
C GLU A 198 -18.62 1.62 -19.88
N LEU A 199 -18.13 0.90 -18.87
CA LEU A 199 -18.13 -0.57 -18.85
C LEU A 199 -19.54 -1.15 -18.67
N VAL A 200 -20.36 -0.50 -17.85
CA VAL A 200 -21.74 -0.94 -17.61
C VAL A 200 -22.62 -0.65 -18.84
N SER A 201 -22.35 0.45 -19.55
CA SER A 201 -23.12 0.86 -20.73
C SER A 201 -22.78 0.06 -22.00
N ARG A 202 -21.67 -0.70 -22.01
CA ARG A 202 -21.23 -1.55 -23.14
C ARG A 202 -21.70 -3.00 -23.06
N LYS A 203 -22.38 -3.40 -21.97
CA LYS A 203 -23.01 -4.72 -21.77
C LYS A 203 -24.51 -4.62 -22.02
#